data_2b5c2608f23fef91f3b2bb0ae18625c0
#
_entry.id   2b5c2608f23fef91f3b2bb0ae18625c0
#
_cell.length_a   1.000
_cell.length_b   1.000
_cell.length_c   1.000
_cell.angle_alpha   90.00
_cell.angle_beta   90.00
_cell.angle_gamma   90.00
#
_symmetry.space_group_name_H-M   'P 1'
#
loop_
_entity.id
_entity.type
_entity.pdbx_description
1 polymer ?
#
loop_
_entity_poly.entity_id
_entity_poly.type
_entity_poly.pdbx_seq_one_letter_code
_entity_poly.pdbx_strand_id
1 'polypeptide(L)'
;MHNNPNKWQGKSKGTVLGYRIFVFLMKHLGIYAAYSLLVFIALYYFLTEWQSNRFMYYYFRRRLGYSAPKAFCSLYLSYFTFGQTIIDKIAILAGLEEKYTYTFDGVEHLKELLANRQSAILISAHIGNFEIAEPFFRKIDLELQISTVIADMERSVIKDYIQSISQKKPS
;
A
#
# COMPACT_ATOMS: atom_id res chain seq x y z
N MET A 1 -1.87 -33.73 -3.13
CA MET A 1 -1.15 -32.45 -2.88
C MET A 1 -1.22 -32.16 -1.40
N HIS A 2 -0.11 -32.24 -0.68
CA HIS A 2 -0.07 -31.95 0.78
C HIS A 2 -0.34 -30.47 1.01
N ASN A 3 -1.45 -30.19 1.65
CA ASN A 3 -1.81 -28.84 2.08
C ASN A 3 -0.90 -28.49 3.29
N ASN A 4 0.21 -27.80 3.04
CA ASN A 4 1.10 -27.34 4.11
C ASN A 4 0.47 -26.11 4.76
N PRO A 5 -0.03 -26.18 6.01
CA PRO A 5 -0.75 -25.07 6.67
C PRO A 5 0.13 -23.83 6.91
N ASN A 6 1.45 -23.97 6.76
CA ASN A 6 2.42 -22.88 6.95
C ASN A 6 2.85 -22.18 5.64
N LYS A 7 2.24 -22.54 4.49
CA LYS A 7 2.55 -21.86 3.23
C LYS A 7 1.89 -20.50 3.19
N TRP A 8 2.71 -19.45 3.06
CA TRP A 8 2.21 -18.10 2.84
C TRP A 8 1.26 -18.07 1.62
N GLN A 9 0.05 -17.55 1.81
CA GLN A 9 -1.00 -17.56 0.79
C GLN A 9 -1.19 -16.21 0.07
N GLY A 10 -0.38 -15.20 0.38
CA GLY A 10 -0.50 -13.87 -0.21
C GLY A 10 -1.74 -13.06 0.20
N LYS A 11 -2.57 -13.62 1.09
CA LYS A 11 -3.84 -12.97 1.47
C LYS A 11 -3.61 -11.92 2.56
N SER A 12 -4.24 -10.75 2.40
CA SER A 12 -4.28 -9.72 3.44
C SER A 12 -4.94 -10.24 4.72
N LYS A 13 -4.41 -9.83 5.88
CA LYS A 13 -5.04 -10.07 7.19
C LYS A 13 -6.16 -9.06 7.49
N GLY A 14 -6.33 -8.04 6.65
CA GLY A 14 -7.37 -7.05 6.78
C GLY A 14 -8.78 -7.63 6.68
N THR A 15 -9.73 -6.97 7.31
CA THR A 15 -11.16 -7.28 7.22
C THR A 15 -11.89 -6.14 6.52
N VAL A 16 -12.97 -6.42 5.82
CA VAL A 16 -13.79 -5.38 5.17
C VAL A 16 -14.29 -4.36 6.19
N LEU A 17 -14.60 -4.80 7.42
CA LEU A 17 -14.98 -3.89 8.50
C LEU A 17 -13.84 -2.91 8.83
N GLY A 18 -12.62 -3.39 8.94
CA GLY A 18 -11.45 -2.53 9.17
C GLY A 18 -11.28 -1.48 8.07
N TYR A 19 -11.39 -1.89 6.81
CA TYR A 19 -11.36 -0.96 5.67
C TYR A 19 -12.47 0.09 5.76
N ARG A 20 -13.71 -0.30 6.09
CA ARG A 20 -14.84 0.63 6.26
C ARG A 20 -14.59 1.65 7.37
N ILE A 21 -14.04 1.22 8.51
CA ILE A 21 -13.69 2.11 9.62
C ILE A 21 -12.66 3.14 9.16
N PHE A 22 -11.59 2.71 8.50
CA PHE A 22 -10.58 3.64 7.99
C PHE A 22 -11.14 4.64 6.98
N VAL A 23 -11.95 4.19 6.01
CA VAL A 23 -12.60 5.08 5.04
C VAL A 23 -13.53 6.07 5.74
N PHE A 24 -14.30 5.62 6.72
CA PHE A 24 -15.15 6.50 7.51
C PHE A 24 -14.34 7.56 8.27
N LEU A 25 -13.29 7.16 8.98
CA LEU A 25 -12.41 8.08 9.70
C LEU A 25 -11.77 9.10 8.76
N MET A 26 -11.24 8.64 7.61
CA MET A 26 -10.59 9.55 6.66
C MET A 26 -11.55 10.58 6.07
N LYS A 27 -12.81 10.18 5.79
CA LYS A 27 -13.82 11.09 5.23
C LYS A 27 -14.34 12.12 6.23
N HIS A 28 -14.52 11.73 7.48
CA HIS A 28 -15.17 12.58 8.50
C HIS A 28 -14.20 13.29 9.44
N LEU A 29 -13.09 12.65 9.80
CA LEU A 29 -12.11 13.15 10.77
C LEU A 29 -10.74 13.44 10.15
N GLY A 30 -10.57 13.11 8.87
CA GLY A 30 -9.32 13.30 8.16
C GLY A 30 -8.32 12.15 8.30
N ILE A 31 -7.25 12.21 7.50
CA ILE A 31 -6.27 11.14 7.40
C ILE A 31 -5.48 10.93 8.69
N TYR A 32 -5.25 12.00 9.46
CA TYR A 32 -4.52 11.92 10.73
C TYR A 32 -5.26 11.10 11.79
N ALA A 33 -6.59 11.10 11.76
CA ALA A 33 -7.39 10.22 12.65
C ALA A 33 -7.18 8.74 12.29
N ALA A 34 -7.10 8.43 11.01
CA ALA A 34 -6.78 7.08 10.54
C ALA A 34 -5.37 6.65 10.98
N TYR A 35 -4.36 7.52 10.86
CA TYR A 35 -3.01 7.23 11.34
C TYR A 35 -2.93 7.08 12.85
N SER A 36 -3.72 7.85 13.61
CA SER A 36 -3.79 7.69 15.06
C SER A 36 -4.34 6.33 15.46
N LEU A 37 -5.39 5.85 14.79
CA LEU A 37 -5.89 4.48 14.98
C LEU A 37 -4.85 3.43 14.58
N LEU A 38 -4.10 3.67 13.51
CA LEU A 38 -3.07 2.77 13.03
C LEU A 38 -1.97 2.51 14.07
N VAL A 39 -1.63 3.50 14.92
CA VAL A 39 -0.66 3.32 16.03
C VAL A 39 -1.06 2.11 16.90
N PHE A 40 -2.33 2.02 17.27
CA PHE A 40 -2.84 0.93 18.11
C PHE A 40 -2.90 -0.39 17.34
N ILE A 41 -3.26 -0.36 16.06
CA ILE A 41 -3.30 -1.56 15.23
C ILE A 41 -1.88 -2.09 14.99
N ALA A 42 -0.91 -1.22 14.71
CA ALA A 42 0.50 -1.61 14.57
C ALA A 42 1.03 -2.21 15.87
N LEU A 43 0.67 -1.64 17.03
CA LEU A 43 1.02 -2.18 18.33
C LEU A 43 0.41 -3.57 18.55
N TYR A 44 -0.85 -3.75 18.17
CA TYR A 44 -1.50 -5.06 18.25
C TYR A 44 -0.74 -6.13 17.45
N TYR A 45 -0.40 -5.87 16.18
CA TYR A 45 0.37 -6.80 15.37
C TYR A 45 1.79 -7.01 15.90
N PHE A 46 2.42 -5.96 16.38
CA PHE A 46 3.73 -6.04 17.02
C PHE A 46 3.72 -6.97 18.23
N LEU A 47 2.65 -7.01 19.03
CA LEU A 47 2.54 -7.85 20.20
C LEU A 47 2.09 -9.29 19.88
N THR A 48 1.30 -9.50 18.85
CA THR A 48 0.65 -10.79 18.56
C THR A 48 1.37 -11.64 17.51
N GLU A 49 2.07 -11.01 16.55
CA GLU A 49 2.68 -11.71 15.40
C GLU A 49 4.09 -12.22 15.72
N TRP A 50 4.20 -13.06 16.73
CA TRP A 50 5.50 -13.54 17.25
C TRP A 50 6.42 -14.16 16.18
N GLN A 51 5.87 -14.96 15.28
CA GLN A 51 6.65 -15.63 14.23
C GLN A 51 7.22 -14.61 13.23
N SER A 52 6.41 -13.70 12.74
CA SER A 52 6.85 -12.63 11.83
C SER A 52 7.87 -11.73 12.50
N ASN A 53 7.63 -11.37 13.77
CA ASN A 53 8.52 -10.54 14.57
C ASN A 53 9.91 -11.15 14.70
N ARG A 54 9.98 -12.46 14.95
CA ARG A 54 11.26 -13.18 15.07
C ARG A 54 12.08 -13.11 13.78
N PHE A 55 11.43 -13.30 12.62
CA PHE A 55 12.11 -13.22 11.32
C PHE A 55 12.56 -11.80 10.99
N MET A 56 11.70 -10.79 11.21
CA MET A 56 12.04 -9.40 10.98
C MET A 56 13.16 -8.92 11.92
N TYR A 57 13.08 -9.27 13.20
CA TYR A 57 14.15 -8.95 14.16
C TYR A 57 15.49 -9.57 13.76
N TYR A 58 15.50 -10.86 13.35
CA TYR A 58 16.69 -11.51 12.81
C TYR A 58 17.26 -10.75 11.61
N TYR A 59 16.41 -10.34 10.67
CA TYR A 59 16.80 -9.57 9.50
C TYR A 59 17.46 -8.25 9.90
N PHE A 60 16.83 -7.45 10.76
CA PHE A 60 17.38 -6.17 11.23
C PHE A 60 18.71 -6.36 11.97
N ARG A 61 18.82 -7.37 12.82
CA ARG A 61 20.02 -7.63 13.60
C ARG A 61 21.16 -8.19 12.77
N ARG A 62 20.90 -9.19 11.93
CA ARG A 62 21.93 -10.00 11.27
C ARG A 62 22.25 -9.53 9.85
N ARG A 63 21.28 -8.97 9.13
CA ARG A 63 21.49 -8.51 7.75
C ARG A 63 21.79 -7.03 7.66
N LEU A 64 21.07 -6.20 8.45
CA LEU A 64 21.29 -4.76 8.47
C LEU A 64 22.23 -4.29 9.58
N GLY A 65 22.70 -5.16 10.49
CA GLY A 65 23.65 -4.81 11.54
C GLY A 65 23.12 -3.86 12.61
N TYR A 66 21.78 -3.74 12.76
CA TYR A 66 21.20 -2.80 13.72
C TYR A 66 21.49 -3.24 15.16
N SER A 67 21.67 -2.27 16.07
CA SER A 67 21.69 -2.54 17.53
C SER A 67 20.36 -3.14 17.98
N ALA A 68 20.34 -3.84 19.11
CA ALA A 68 19.12 -4.48 19.61
C ALA A 68 17.96 -3.49 19.81
N PRO A 69 18.12 -2.31 20.44
CA PRO A 69 17.05 -1.32 20.54
C PRO A 69 16.58 -0.82 19.19
N LYS A 70 17.50 -0.52 18.26
CA LYS A 70 17.15 -0.07 16.91
C LYS A 70 16.35 -1.12 16.14
N ALA A 71 16.76 -2.39 16.22
CA ALA A 71 16.04 -3.48 15.57
C ALA A 71 14.61 -3.63 16.11
N PHE A 72 14.43 -3.49 17.43
CA PHE A 72 13.14 -3.56 18.10
C PHE A 72 12.21 -2.41 17.68
N CYS A 73 12.71 -1.17 17.67
CA CYS A 73 11.97 -0.01 17.19
C CYS A 73 11.62 -0.15 15.69
N SER A 74 12.56 -0.60 14.86
CA SER A 74 12.35 -0.81 13.43
C SER A 74 11.29 -1.86 13.15
N LEU A 75 11.15 -2.85 14.00
CA LEU A 75 10.13 -3.88 13.88
C LEU A 75 8.72 -3.29 14.06
N TYR A 76 8.49 -2.47 15.09
CA TYR A 76 7.23 -1.75 15.26
C TYR A 76 6.97 -0.79 14.09
N LEU A 77 7.97 0.00 13.72
CA LEU A 77 7.87 0.94 12.59
C LEU A 77 7.53 0.24 11.27
N SER A 78 7.98 -0.99 11.06
CA SER A 78 7.63 -1.76 9.85
C SER A 78 6.13 -2.04 9.76
N TYR A 79 5.48 -2.40 10.88
CA TYR A 79 4.03 -2.58 10.90
C TYR A 79 3.29 -1.25 10.66
N PHE A 80 3.77 -0.18 11.30
CA PHE A 80 3.17 1.13 11.14
C PHE A 80 3.29 1.64 9.70
N THR A 81 4.49 1.62 9.12
CA THR A 81 4.74 2.08 7.75
C THR A 81 3.97 1.24 6.73
N PHE A 82 3.93 -0.09 6.92
CA PHE A 82 3.13 -0.96 6.05
C PHE A 82 1.62 -0.62 6.14
N GLY A 83 1.12 -0.38 7.34
CA GLY A 83 -0.25 0.07 7.53
C GLY A 83 -0.53 1.43 6.88
N GLN A 84 0.43 2.37 6.92
CA GLN A 84 0.31 3.65 6.21
C GLN A 84 0.16 3.44 4.70
N THR A 85 0.98 2.58 4.08
CA THR A 85 0.87 2.32 2.63
C THR A 85 -0.52 1.80 2.24
N ILE A 86 -1.13 0.96 3.09
CA ILE A 86 -2.50 0.47 2.87
C ILE A 86 -3.52 1.59 3.01
N ILE A 87 -3.42 2.42 4.06
CA ILE A 87 -4.33 3.55 4.29
C ILE A 87 -4.24 4.55 3.13
N ASP A 88 -3.03 4.89 2.69
CA ASP A 88 -2.79 5.83 1.60
C ASP A 88 -3.38 5.34 0.29
N LYS A 89 -3.17 4.06 -0.03
CA LYS A 89 -3.78 3.42 -1.19
C LYS A 89 -5.31 3.55 -1.16
N ILE A 90 -5.93 3.22 -0.02
CA ILE A 90 -7.39 3.28 0.13
C ILE A 90 -7.89 4.72 0.07
N ALA A 91 -7.16 5.68 0.66
CA ALA A 91 -7.51 7.10 0.61
C ALA A 91 -7.56 7.61 -0.83
N ILE A 92 -6.53 7.30 -1.63
CA ILE A 92 -6.47 7.70 -3.04
C ILE A 92 -7.58 7.04 -3.86
N LEU A 93 -7.81 5.74 -3.67
CA LEU A 93 -8.91 5.02 -4.34
C LEU A 93 -10.29 5.53 -3.91
N ALA A 94 -10.43 6.05 -2.69
CA ALA A 94 -11.65 6.66 -2.19
C ALA A 94 -11.84 8.14 -2.64
N GLY A 95 -10.97 8.66 -3.50
CA GLY A 95 -11.05 10.03 -4.04
C GLY A 95 -10.53 11.11 -3.10
N LEU A 96 -9.68 10.74 -2.13
CA LEU A 96 -9.05 11.68 -1.20
C LEU A 96 -7.62 12.07 -1.63
N GLU A 97 -7.31 11.95 -2.91
CA GLU A 97 -6.00 12.25 -3.47
C GLU A 97 -5.53 13.69 -3.25
N GLU A 98 -6.45 14.64 -3.11
CA GLU A 98 -6.15 16.05 -2.81
C GLU A 98 -5.49 16.25 -1.44
N LYS A 99 -5.60 15.26 -0.55
CA LYS A 99 -4.94 15.27 0.76
C LYS A 99 -3.44 14.97 0.69
N TYR A 100 -2.94 14.58 -0.49
CA TYR A 100 -1.55 14.18 -0.70
C TYR A 100 -0.83 15.19 -1.60
N THR A 101 0.39 15.52 -1.20
CA THR A 101 1.33 16.26 -2.05
C THR A 101 2.33 15.25 -2.62
N TYR A 102 2.58 15.34 -3.91
CA TYR A 102 3.54 14.49 -4.60
C TYR A 102 4.35 15.30 -5.61
N THR A 103 5.57 14.89 -5.82
CA THR A 103 6.45 15.43 -6.86
C THR A 103 6.85 14.29 -7.78
N PHE A 104 6.90 14.58 -9.07
CA PHE A 104 7.42 13.66 -10.06
C PHE A 104 8.81 14.09 -10.49
N ASP A 105 9.69 13.13 -10.64
CA ASP A 105 11.00 13.32 -11.26
C ASP A 105 11.04 12.47 -12.54
N GLY A 106 11.59 13.01 -13.62
CA GLY A 106 11.73 12.31 -14.90
C GLY A 106 10.44 12.17 -15.73
N VAL A 107 9.37 12.92 -15.42
CA VAL A 107 8.10 12.90 -16.18
C VAL A 107 8.31 13.31 -17.63
N GLU A 108 9.30 14.15 -17.90
CA GLU A 108 9.64 14.65 -19.23
C GLU A 108 9.93 13.49 -20.19
N HIS A 109 10.65 12.46 -19.74
CA HIS A 109 10.93 11.27 -20.55
C HIS A 109 9.65 10.52 -20.96
N LEU A 110 8.68 10.39 -20.02
CA LEU A 110 7.41 9.76 -20.34
C LEU A 110 6.60 10.61 -21.34
N LYS A 111 6.56 11.92 -21.15
CA LYS A 111 5.87 12.84 -22.06
C LYS A 111 6.48 12.81 -23.47
N GLU A 112 7.80 12.73 -23.57
CA GLU A 112 8.49 12.61 -24.86
C GLU A 112 8.13 11.32 -25.60
N LEU A 113 8.10 10.18 -24.90
CA LEU A 113 7.67 8.90 -25.45
C LEU A 113 6.22 8.97 -25.97
N LEU A 114 5.32 9.56 -25.18
CA LEU A 114 3.91 9.71 -25.53
C LEU A 114 3.73 10.65 -26.75
N ALA A 115 4.45 11.78 -26.77
CA ALA A 115 4.42 12.72 -27.91
C ALA A 115 4.86 12.05 -29.22
N ASN A 116 5.83 11.13 -29.13
CA ASN A 116 6.33 10.35 -30.26
C ASN A 116 5.48 9.11 -30.57
N ARG A 117 4.35 8.90 -29.88
CA ARG A 117 3.49 7.70 -29.97
C ARG A 117 4.25 6.39 -29.80
N GLN A 118 5.23 6.38 -28.92
CA GLN A 118 6.03 5.21 -28.62
C GLN A 118 5.42 4.47 -27.44
N SER A 119 5.40 3.14 -27.53
CA SER A 119 5.06 2.28 -26.39
C SER A 119 6.25 2.10 -25.47
N ALA A 120 6.00 1.99 -24.18
CA ALA A 120 7.03 1.78 -23.18
C ALA A 120 6.65 0.68 -22.20
N ILE A 121 7.65 0.00 -21.64
CA ILE A 121 7.48 -0.92 -20.53
C ILE A 121 8.05 -0.24 -19.28
N LEU A 122 7.17 0.03 -18.32
CA LEU A 122 7.53 0.55 -17.01
C LEU A 122 7.84 -0.61 -16.06
N ILE A 123 9.09 -0.71 -15.62
CA ILE A 123 9.51 -1.69 -14.64
C ILE A 123 9.61 -0.98 -13.29
N SER A 124 8.82 -1.46 -12.32
CA SER A 124 8.81 -0.93 -10.96
C SER A 124 9.31 -1.97 -9.97
N ALA A 125 9.93 -1.51 -8.89
CA ALA A 125 10.24 -2.33 -7.72
C ALA A 125 9.14 -2.19 -6.66
N HIS A 126 8.97 -3.22 -5.81
CA HIS A 126 8.07 -3.17 -4.65
C HIS A 126 8.71 -2.32 -3.52
N ILE A 127 8.94 -1.03 -3.80
CA ILE A 127 9.52 -0.07 -2.86
C ILE A 127 8.50 1.03 -2.63
N GLY A 128 8.22 1.33 -1.36
CA GLY A 128 7.21 2.31 -1.00
C GLY A 128 5.79 1.91 -1.39
N ASN A 129 4.98 2.87 -1.78
CA ASN A 129 3.58 2.67 -2.16
C ASN A 129 3.41 2.75 -3.69
N PHE A 130 3.99 1.81 -4.43
CA PHE A 130 3.97 1.81 -5.90
C PHE A 130 2.54 1.68 -6.48
N GLU A 131 1.61 1.09 -5.74
CA GLU A 131 0.23 0.88 -6.21
C GLU A 131 -0.56 2.18 -6.38
N ILE A 132 -0.12 3.28 -5.75
CA ILE A 132 -0.74 4.59 -5.93
C ILE A 132 -0.24 5.32 -7.18
N ALA A 133 0.77 4.81 -7.86
CA ALA A 133 1.34 5.46 -9.04
C ALA A 133 0.37 5.51 -10.23
N GLU A 134 -0.44 4.46 -10.44
CA GLU A 134 -1.38 4.39 -11.56
C GLU A 134 -2.36 5.57 -11.63
N PRO A 135 -3.08 5.96 -10.56
CA PRO A 135 -3.94 7.15 -10.57
C PRO A 135 -3.21 8.44 -10.92
N PHE A 136 -1.93 8.54 -10.59
CA PHE A 136 -1.13 9.72 -10.90
C PHE A 136 -0.65 9.75 -12.34
N PHE A 137 -0.34 8.62 -12.95
CA PHE A 137 -0.01 8.55 -14.38
C PHE A 137 -1.16 9.03 -15.26
N ARG A 138 -2.41 8.73 -14.90
CA ARG A 138 -3.61 9.23 -15.60
C ARG A 138 -3.74 10.75 -15.56
N LYS A 139 -3.08 11.43 -14.63
CA LYS A 139 -3.05 12.90 -14.58
C LYS A 139 -2.03 13.51 -15.56
N ILE A 140 -1.06 12.73 -16.02
CA ILE A 140 -0.08 13.16 -17.02
C ILE A 140 -0.72 13.17 -18.40
N ASP A 141 -1.49 12.13 -18.71
CA ASP A 141 -2.22 12.00 -19.94
C ASP A 141 -3.50 11.16 -19.70
N LEU A 142 -4.67 11.74 -20.01
CA LEU A 142 -5.96 11.09 -19.82
C LEU A 142 -6.20 9.93 -20.81
N GLU A 143 -5.52 9.94 -21.96
CA GLU A 143 -5.61 8.89 -22.98
C GLU A 143 -4.62 7.75 -22.74
N LEU A 144 -3.75 7.86 -21.73
CA LEU A 144 -2.73 6.86 -21.42
C LEU A 144 -3.36 5.51 -21.06
N GLN A 145 -3.16 4.53 -21.92
CA GLN A 145 -3.55 3.14 -21.65
C GLN A 145 -2.45 2.42 -20.90
N ILE A 146 -2.71 2.12 -19.63
CA ILE A 146 -1.77 1.41 -18.78
C ILE A 146 -2.29 -0.02 -18.60
N SER A 147 -1.49 -1.01 -19.03
CA SER A 147 -1.72 -2.42 -18.74
C SER A 147 -0.81 -2.85 -17.61
N THR A 148 -1.40 -3.18 -16.46
CA THR A 148 -0.64 -3.58 -15.27
C THR A 148 -0.60 -5.10 -15.14
N VAL A 149 0.58 -5.67 -15.03
CA VAL A 149 0.78 -7.10 -14.74
C VAL A 149 1.11 -7.26 -13.27
N ILE A 150 0.15 -7.77 -12.49
CA ILE A 150 0.30 -8.00 -11.04
C ILE A 150 -0.12 -9.41 -10.67
N ALA A 151 0.48 -9.94 -9.60
CA ALA A 151 0.02 -11.19 -8.99
C ALA A 151 -1.24 -10.92 -8.15
N ASP A 152 -2.36 -11.47 -8.60
CA ASP A 152 -3.65 -11.28 -7.97
C ASP A 152 -3.91 -12.33 -6.87
N MET A 153 -3.51 -12.03 -5.62
CA MET A 153 -3.67 -12.92 -4.47
C MET A 153 -4.61 -12.39 -3.38
N GLU A 154 -5.22 -11.21 -3.58
CA GLU A 154 -6.09 -10.62 -2.56
C GLU A 154 -7.44 -11.35 -2.47
N ARG A 155 -8.09 -11.25 -1.30
CA ARG A 155 -9.42 -11.83 -1.09
C ARG A 155 -10.46 -11.13 -1.96
N SER A 156 -11.33 -11.89 -2.64
CA SER A 156 -12.38 -11.34 -3.51
C SER A 156 -13.24 -10.28 -2.81
N VAL A 157 -13.66 -10.54 -1.57
CA VAL A 157 -14.49 -9.62 -0.77
C VAL A 157 -13.81 -8.27 -0.52
N ILE A 158 -12.48 -8.25 -0.34
CA ILE A 158 -11.72 -7.01 -0.16
C ILE A 158 -11.59 -6.28 -1.50
N LYS A 159 -11.34 -7.02 -2.59
CA LYS A 159 -11.32 -6.45 -3.93
C LYS A 159 -12.64 -5.80 -4.31
N ASP A 160 -13.74 -6.52 -4.11
CA ASP A 160 -15.08 -6.02 -4.42
C ASP A 160 -15.38 -4.72 -3.65
N TYR A 161 -14.94 -4.67 -2.37
CA TYR A 161 -15.07 -3.46 -1.58
C TYR A 161 -14.21 -2.32 -2.11
N ILE A 162 -12.93 -2.56 -2.41
CA ILE A 162 -12.02 -1.56 -2.98
C ILE A 162 -12.56 -1.05 -4.32
N GLN A 163 -13.00 -1.94 -5.19
CA GLN A 163 -13.58 -1.60 -6.48
C GLN A 163 -14.86 -0.76 -6.33
N SER A 164 -15.72 -1.09 -5.35
CA SER A 164 -16.93 -0.31 -5.06
C SER A 164 -16.65 1.12 -4.60
N ILE A 165 -15.50 1.34 -3.92
CA ILE A 165 -15.07 2.67 -3.50
C ILE A 165 -14.50 3.46 -4.70
N SER A 166 -13.70 2.81 -5.53
CA SER A 166 -13.08 3.42 -6.71
C SER A 166 -14.11 3.85 -7.76
N GLN A 167 -15.18 3.08 -7.94
CA GLN A 167 -16.25 3.40 -8.91
C GLN A 167 -17.19 4.53 -8.45
N LYS A 168 -17.21 4.87 -7.16
CA LYS A 168 -18.01 5.97 -6.60
C LYS A 168 -17.36 7.34 -6.72
N LYS A 169 -16.35 7.49 -7.56
CA LYS A 169 -15.74 8.78 -7.82
C LYS A 169 -16.78 9.67 -8.53
N PRO A 170 -17.20 10.83 -7.98
CA PRO A 170 -18.03 11.76 -8.73
C PRO A 170 -17.27 12.24 -9.95
N SER A 171 -17.90 12.17 -11.11
CA SER A 171 -17.46 12.74 -12.39
C SER A 171 -17.37 14.26 -12.27
#